data_dd3d74674a2052f59ef610eecf5f323e
#
_entry.id   dd3d74674a2052f59ef610eecf5f323e
#
_cell.length_a   1.000
_cell.length_b   1.000
_cell.length_c   1.000
_cell.angle_alpha   90.00
_cell.angle_beta   90.00
_cell.angle_gamma   90.00
#
_symmetry.space_group_name_H-M   'P 1'
#
loop_
_entity.id
_entity.type
_entity.pdbx_description
1 polymer ?
#
loop_
_entity_poly.entity_id
_entity_poly.type
_entity_poly.pdbx_seq_one_letter_code
_entity_poly.pdbx_strand_id
1 'polypeptide(L)'
;MLQTLGKFNEAADSLRKAVGIEPDLPGVQHSLNALLGITTDFAPRQYVEDVFNSYAKKFDNHLVNVLKYDAPIMLKKALLDLGLAQKKYKNVIDLGCGTGLSGLEFRDIAETLIGIDLSEKMVRKAERKNIYDRLYVDDIVGRLEILKTQFSLFISSDVFAYIGDLLPLFSCIKRHSTQNSLLVFSTEHTDDGDFILRNTARYAHSKDYILSIAQQQGFMLEYFTTCNLRYERDGWIIGGLFVLKAT
;
A
#
# COMPACT_ATOMS: atom_id res chain seq x y z
N MET A 1 -0.55 -18.09 -14.73
CA MET A 1 -1.40 -19.20 -15.27
C MET A 1 -1.52 -20.37 -14.30
N LEU A 2 -0.46 -21.08 -13.88
CA LEU A 2 -0.58 -22.21 -12.93
C LEU A 2 -1.17 -21.80 -11.58
N GLN A 3 -0.74 -20.69 -11.01
CA GLN A 3 -1.29 -20.14 -9.74
C GLN A 3 -2.79 -19.79 -9.85
N THR A 4 -3.23 -19.26 -10.99
CA THR A 4 -4.66 -18.97 -11.22
C THR A 4 -5.52 -20.22 -11.33
N LEU A 5 -4.91 -21.37 -11.66
CA LEU A 5 -5.56 -22.69 -11.70
C LEU A 5 -5.45 -23.45 -10.38
N GLY A 6 -4.90 -22.85 -9.31
CA GLY A 6 -4.70 -23.51 -8.03
C GLY A 6 -3.57 -24.55 -8.01
N LYS A 7 -2.78 -24.64 -9.09
CA LYS A 7 -1.68 -25.60 -9.25
C LYS A 7 -0.37 -25.08 -8.63
N PHE A 8 -0.38 -24.89 -7.32
CA PHE A 8 0.71 -24.21 -6.60
C PHE A 8 2.03 -25.01 -6.64
N ASN A 9 2.00 -26.34 -6.53
CA ASN A 9 3.21 -27.18 -6.60
C ASN A 9 3.87 -27.10 -7.99
N GLU A 10 3.08 -27.25 -9.07
CA GLU A 10 3.59 -27.12 -10.44
C GLU A 10 4.15 -25.71 -10.71
N ALA A 11 3.52 -24.70 -10.13
CA ALA A 11 4.00 -23.31 -10.21
C ALA A 11 5.34 -23.14 -9.48
N ALA A 12 5.48 -23.69 -8.27
CA ALA A 12 6.72 -23.63 -7.51
C ALA A 12 7.87 -24.35 -8.23
N ASP A 13 7.60 -25.53 -8.84
CA ASP A 13 8.62 -26.25 -9.61
C ASP A 13 9.08 -25.46 -10.85
N SER A 14 8.14 -24.79 -11.52
CA SER A 14 8.47 -23.94 -12.66
C SER A 14 9.31 -22.73 -12.25
N LEU A 15 8.99 -22.12 -11.09
CA LEU A 15 9.75 -20.98 -10.54
C LEU A 15 11.14 -21.43 -10.05
N ARG A 16 11.29 -22.62 -9.43
CA ARG A 16 12.61 -23.20 -9.08
C ARG A 16 13.51 -23.35 -10.31
N LYS A 17 12.95 -23.87 -11.41
CA LYS A 17 13.70 -23.97 -12.67
C LYS A 17 14.13 -22.60 -13.20
N ALA A 18 13.24 -21.61 -13.13
CA ALA A 18 13.55 -20.25 -13.59
C ALA A 18 14.65 -19.61 -12.73
N VAL A 19 14.61 -19.76 -11.40
CA VAL A 19 15.68 -19.30 -10.48
C VAL A 19 17.00 -20.02 -10.78
N GLY A 20 16.98 -21.32 -11.14
CA GLY A 20 18.17 -22.07 -11.52
C GLY A 20 18.81 -21.59 -12.82
N ILE A 21 18.03 -21.01 -13.73
CA ILE A 21 18.52 -20.43 -15.01
C ILE A 21 19.01 -18.99 -14.80
N GLU A 22 18.26 -18.20 -14.08
CA GLU A 22 18.53 -16.76 -13.86
C GLU A 22 18.22 -16.40 -12.40
N PRO A 23 19.21 -16.62 -11.49
CA PRO A 23 19.02 -16.42 -10.04
C PRO A 23 18.67 -14.99 -9.63
N ASP A 24 19.12 -14.01 -10.43
CA ASP A 24 18.99 -12.58 -10.14
C ASP A 24 17.67 -11.97 -10.62
N LEU A 25 16.69 -12.78 -11.07
CA LEU A 25 15.35 -12.30 -11.41
C LEU A 25 14.54 -12.04 -10.13
N PRO A 26 14.40 -10.76 -9.67
CA PRO A 26 13.88 -10.45 -8.34
C PRO A 26 12.44 -10.94 -8.14
N GLY A 27 11.60 -10.81 -9.17
CA GLY A 27 10.19 -11.19 -9.10
C GLY A 27 9.98 -12.71 -9.05
N VAL A 28 10.88 -13.50 -9.62
CA VAL A 28 10.78 -14.97 -9.63
C VAL A 28 11.06 -15.53 -8.25
N GLN A 29 12.14 -15.07 -7.59
CA GLN A 29 12.47 -15.50 -6.22
C GLN A 29 11.37 -15.08 -5.23
N HIS A 30 10.84 -13.86 -5.33
CA HIS A 30 9.76 -13.38 -4.48
C HIS A 30 8.49 -14.24 -4.65
N SER A 31 8.11 -14.54 -5.89
CA SER A 31 6.97 -15.41 -6.19
C SER A 31 7.18 -16.85 -5.71
N LEU A 32 8.41 -17.36 -5.78
CA LEU A 32 8.75 -18.68 -5.24
C LEU A 32 8.63 -18.71 -3.72
N ASN A 33 9.19 -17.70 -3.03
CA ASN A 33 9.10 -17.57 -1.58
C ASN A 33 7.63 -17.55 -1.13
N ALA A 34 6.78 -16.79 -1.82
CA ALA A 34 5.35 -16.72 -1.57
C ALA A 34 4.65 -18.08 -1.65
N LEU A 35 5.00 -18.92 -2.66
CA LEU A 35 4.43 -20.27 -2.80
C LEU A 35 4.97 -21.27 -1.77
N LEU A 36 6.18 -21.03 -1.26
CA LEU A 36 6.81 -21.86 -0.23
C LEU A 36 6.45 -21.45 1.20
N GLY A 37 5.67 -20.37 1.38
CA GLY A 37 5.35 -19.82 2.69
C GLY A 37 6.56 -19.18 3.40
N ILE A 38 7.58 -18.74 2.64
CA ILE A 38 8.75 -18.06 3.17
C ILE A 38 8.47 -16.56 3.17
N THR A 39 8.27 -15.98 4.35
CA THR A 39 8.06 -14.55 4.51
C THR A 39 9.39 -13.81 4.46
N THR A 40 9.45 -12.75 3.66
CA THR A 40 10.57 -11.81 3.52
C THR A 40 10.13 -10.42 3.99
N ASP A 41 11.07 -9.49 4.17
CA ASP A 41 10.74 -8.18 4.75
C ASP A 41 10.08 -7.22 3.74
N PHE A 42 10.34 -7.39 2.44
CA PHE A 42 9.77 -6.55 1.38
C PHE A 42 9.75 -7.27 0.02
N ALA A 43 8.87 -6.86 -0.86
CA ALA A 43 8.90 -7.23 -2.26
C ALA A 43 10.01 -6.46 -2.99
N PRO A 44 10.76 -7.10 -3.93
CA PRO A 44 11.78 -6.39 -4.70
C PRO A 44 11.18 -5.20 -5.47
N ARG A 45 11.84 -4.04 -5.39
CA ARG A 45 11.39 -2.80 -6.05
C ARG A 45 11.04 -3.01 -7.53
N GLN A 46 11.95 -3.66 -8.28
CA GLN A 46 11.75 -3.92 -9.70
C GLN A 46 10.52 -4.79 -9.98
N TYR A 47 10.26 -5.78 -9.13
CA TYR A 47 9.05 -6.60 -9.23
C TYR A 47 7.78 -5.77 -9.09
N VAL A 48 7.70 -4.90 -8.07
CA VAL A 48 6.55 -4.03 -7.84
C VAL A 48 6.36 -3.07 -9.02
N GLU A 49 7.44 -2.43 -9.48
CA GLU A 49 7.43 -1.52 -10.62
C GLU A 49 6.90 -2.21 -11.90
N ASP A 50 7.41 -3.40 -12.21
CA ASP A 50 7.00 -4.16 -13.40
C ASP A 50 5.54 -4.59 -13.35
N VAL A 51 5.06 -5.05 -12.18
CA VAL A 51 3.66 -5.39 -11.95
C VAL A 51 2.76 -4.20 -12.27
N PHE A 52 3.03 -3.03 -11.68
CA PHE A 52 2.18 -1.86 -11.86
C PHE A 52 2.33 -1.21 -13.22
N ASN A 53 3.53 -1.19 -13.80
CA ASN A 53 3.74 -0.73 -15.17
C ASN A 53 2.97 -1.58 -16.20
N SER A 54 2.92 -2.90 -16.00
CA SER A 54 2.16 -3.80 -16.89
C SER A 54 0.64 -3.65 -16.69
N TYR A 55 0.22 -3.38 -15.46
CA TYR A 55 -1.19 -3.31 -15.08
C TYR A 55 -1.82 -1.94 -15.33
N ALA A 56 -1.03 -0.87 -15.45
CA ALA A 56 -1.51 0.51 -15.52
C ALA A 56 -2.63 0.74 -16.54
N LYS A 57 -2.54 0.12 -17.75
CA LYS A 57 -3.52 0.35 -18.83
C LYS A 57 -4.97 0.05 -18.42
N LYS A 58 -5.19 -1.03 -17.68
CA LYS A 58 -6.52 -1.51 -17.28
C LYS A 58 -6.85 -1.28 -15.81
N PHE A 59 -5.95 -0.64 -15.05
CA PHE A 59 -5.97 -0.57 -13.58
C PHE A 59 -7.29 -0.07 -13.03
N ASP A 60 -7.70 1.18 -13.34
CA ASP A 60 -8.90 1.79 -12.75
C ASP A 60 -10.15 0.96 -13.03
N ASN A 61 -10.36 0.56 -14.30
CA ASN A 61 -11.53 -0.22 -14.66
C ASN A 61 -11.55 -1.60 -13.98
N HIS A 62 -10.42 -2.29 -13.95
CA HIS A 62 -10.34 -3.60 -13.33
C HIS A 62 -10.46 -3.51 -11.82
N LEU A 63 -9.77 -2.56 -11.17
CA LEU A 63 -9.77 -2.41 -9.73
C LEU A 63 -11.18 -2.05 -9.21
N VAL A 64 -11.82 -1.03 -9.80
CA VAL A 64 -13.11 -0.54 -9.33
C VAL A 64 -14.27 -1.46 -9.76
N ASN A 65 -14.33 -1.81 -11.05
CA ASN A 65 -15.49 -2.52 -11.58
C ASN A 65 -15.44 -4.04 -11.40
N VAL A 66 -14.24 -4.64 -11.44
CA VAL A 66 -14.07 -6.09 -11.33
C VAL A 66 -13.74 -6.52 -9.89
N LEU A 67 -12.74 -5.88 -9.28
CA LEU A 67 -12.30 -6.21 -7.92
C LEU A 67 -13.13 -5.52 -6.83
N LYS A 68 -14.08 -4.64 -7.19
CA LYS A 68 -14.96 -3.92 -6.25
C LYS A 68 -14.20 -3.16 -5.17
N TYR A 69 -13.06 -2.60 -5.56
CA TYR A 69 -12.17 -1.89 -4.65
C TYR A 69 -12.69 -0.48 -4.34
N ASP A 70 -12.89 -0.20 -3.08
CA ASP A 70 -13.38 1.07 -2.56
C ASP A 70 -12.61 1.56 -1.31
N ALA A 71 -11.43 0.99 -1.04
CA ALA A 71 -10.62 1.35 0.12
C ALA A 71 -10.40 2.86 0.29
N PRO A 72 -10.11 3.68 -0.75
CA PRO A 72 -10.02 5.14 -0.58
C PRO A 72 -11.29 5.75 0.00
N ILE A 73 -12.46 5.31 -0.47
CA ILE A 73 -13.77 5.78 0.02
C ILE A 73 -13.95 5.37 1.48
N MET A 74 -13.64 4.11 1.82
CA MET A 74 -13.73 3.63 3.21
C MET A 74 -12.79 4.38 4.15
N LEU A 75 -11.55 4.66 3.73
CA LEU A 75 -10.59 5.45 4.51
C LEU A 75 -11.07 6.89 4.72
N LYS A 76 -11.60 7.53 3.67
CA LYS A 76 -12.22 8.86 3.80
C LYS A 76 -13.41 8.86 4.74
N LYS A 77 -14.27 7.82 4.64
CA LYS A 77 -15.41 7.65 5.54
C LYS A 77 -14.97 7.50 7.00
N ALA A 78 -13.91 6.74 7.29
CA ALA A 78 -13.36 6.62 8.65
C ALA A 78 -12.97 8.00 9.22
N LEU A 79 -12.35 8.87 8.43
CA LEU A 79 -12.07 10.25 8.86
C LEU A 79 -13.33 11.08 9.08
N LEU A 80 -14.36 10.91 8.25
CA LEU A 80 -15.66 11.60 8.42
C LEU A 80 -16.34 11.17 9.71
N ASP A 81 -16.40 9.87 9.98
CA ASP A 81 -17.01 9.29 11.17
C ASP A 81 -16.30 9.74 12.47
N LEU A 82 -15.00 9.99 12.41
CA LEU A 82 -14.21 10.56 13.50
C LEU A 82 -14.29 12.12 13.61
N GLY A 83 -15.01 12.78 12.70
CA GLY A 83 -15.04 14.26 12.64
C GLY A 83 -13.73 14.91 12.17
N LEU A 84 -12.80 14.11 11.62
CA LEU A 84 -11.47 14.58 11.19
C LEU A 84 -11.43 15.07 9.74
N ALA A 85 -12.44 14.79 8.93
CA ALA A 85 -12.50 15.26 7.54
C ALA A 85 -13.21 16.63 7.37
N GLN A 86 -13.58 17.30 8.46
CA GLN A 86 -14.24 18.61 8.41
C GLN A 86 -13.26 19.79 8.29
N LYS A 87 -11.96 19.55 8.40
CA LYS A 87 -10.90 20.56 8.31
C LYS A 87 -10.00 20.31 7.11
N LYS A 88 -9.30 21.34 6.68
CA LYS A 88 -8.22 21.23 5.68
C LYS A 88 -6.91 20.81 6.34
N TYR A 89 -6.16 19.97 5.63
CA TYR A 89 -4.80 19.58 5.97
C TYR A 89 -3.81 20.33 5.08
N LYS A 90 -2.83 21.02 5.67
CA LYS A 90 -1.91 21.92 4.96
C LYS A 90 -1.09 21.18 3.90
N ASN A 91 -0.45 20.08 4.30
CA ASN A 91 0.33 19.23 3.41
C ASN A 91 -0.16 17.79 3.57
N VAL A 92 -0.64 17.23 2.49
CA VAL A 92 -1.12 15.84 2.40
C VAL A 92 -0.22 15.09 1.45
N ILE A 93 0.16 13.86 1.82
CA ILE A 93 0.93 12.99 0.95
C ILE A 93 0.23 11.64 0.76
N ASP A 94 0.14 11.22 -0.49
CA ASP A 94 -0.42 9.95 -0.94
C ASP A 94 0.74 9.01 -1.30
N LEU A 95 0.99 8.07 -0.41
CA LEU A 95 2.09 7.11 -0.47
C LEU A 95 1.65 5.90 -1.32
N GLY A 96 2.23 5.75 -2.50
CA GLY A 96 1.78 4.80 -3.52
C GLY A 96 0.49 5.27 -4.19
N CYS A 97 0.51 6.48 -4.71
CA CYS A 97 -0.69 7.16 -5.25
C CYS A 97 -1.32 6.45 -6.46
N GLY A 98 -0.60 5.52 -7.09
CA GLY A 98 -1.08 4.80 -8.26
C GLY A 98 -1.59 5.73 -9.36
N THR A 99 -2.80 5.47 -9.82
CA THR A 99 -3.49 6.32 -10.81
C THR A 99 -4.21 7.51 -10.19
N GLY A 100 -4.15 7.69 -8.86
CA GLY A 100 -4.75 8.82 -8.14
C GLY A 100 -6.17 8.57 -7.64
N LEU A 101 -6.57 7.33 -7.37
CA LEU A 101 -7.89 7.05 -6.80
C LEU A 101 -8.03 7.62 -5.38
N SER A 102 -7.01 7.45 -4.54
CA SER A 102 -6.97 8.06 -3.19
C SER A 102 -6.94 9.59 -3.28
N GLY A 103 -6.14 10.13 -4.20
CA GLY A 103 -6.08 11.57 -4.40
C GLY A 103 -7.43 12.20 -4.73
N LEU A 104 -8.28 11.54 -5.53
CA LEU A 104 -9.64 12.00 -5.82
C LEU A 104 -10.48 12.15 -4.55
N GLU A 105 -10.43 11.14 -3.68
CA GLU A 105 -11.22 11.13 -2.44
C GLU A 105 -10.74 12.15 -1.41
N PHE A 106 -9.44 12.45 -1.39
CA PHE A 106 -8.85 13.29 -0.34
C PHE A 106 -8.52 14.73 -0.81
N ARG A 107 -8.66 15.06 -2.10
CA ARG A 107 -8.37 16.40 -2.63
C ARG A 107 -9.15 17.51 -1.93
N ASP A 108 -10.39 17.26 -1.60
CA ASP A 108 -11.29 18.23 -0.96
C ASP A 108 -10.82 18.68 0.43
N ILE A 109 -10.05 17.85 1.15
CA ILE A 109 -9.50 18.18 2.47
C ILE A 109 -8.01 18.55 2.46
N ALA A 110 -7.36 18.55 1.30
CA ALA A 110 -5.96 18.92 1.16
C ALA A 110 -5.79 20.36 0.67
N GLU A 111 -4.93 21.16 1.33
CA GLU A 111 -4.45 22.43 0.75
C GLU A 111 -3.40 22.13 -0.32
N THR A 112 -2.39 21.35 0.03
CA THR A 112 -1.39 20.79 -0.91
C THR A 112 -1.46 19.28 -0.88
N LEU A 113 -1.59 18.64 -2.03
CA LEU A 113 -1.61 17.19 -2.21
C LEU A 113 -0.42 16.74 -3.06
N ILE A 114 0.43 15.90 -2.48
CA ILE A 114 1.61 15.32 -3.13
C ILE A 114 1.39 13.82 -3.29
N GLY A 115 1.74 13.26 -4.46
CA GLY A 115 1.71 11.82 -4.68
C GLY A 115 3.09 11.25 -4.97
N ILE A 116 3.36 10.04 -4.50
CA ILE A 116 4.55 9.24 -4.81
C ILE A 116 4.11 7.88 -5.30
N ASP A 117 4.69 7.38 -6.39
CA ASP A 117 4.50 6.00 -6.85
C ASP A 117 5.76 5.51 -7.59
N LEU A 118 6.05 4.21 -7.49
CA LEU A 118 7.17 3.58 -8.20
C LEU A 118 6.95 3.51 -9.71
N SER A 119 5.69 3.37 -10.15
CA SER A 119 5.34 3.16 -11.55
C SER A 119 5.15 4.48 -12.28
N GLU A 120 6.07 4.78 -13.21
CA GLU A 120 5.93 5.94 -14.09
C GLU A 120 4.59 5.94 -14.85
N LYS A 121 4.12 4.75 -15.29
CA LYS A 121 2.87 4.65 -16.02
C LYS A 121 1.65 4.94 -15.15
N MET A 122 1.72 4.63 -13.86
CA MET A 122 0.69 5.01 -12.88
C MET A 122 0.68 6.52 -12.66
N VAL A 123 1.85 7.11 -12.38
CA VAL A 123 2.00 8.56 -12.17
C VAL A 123 1.49 9.35 -13.37
N ARG A 124 1.82 8.96 -14.61
CA ARG A 124 1.28 9.61 -15.83
C ARG A 124 -0.25 9.58 -15.92
N LYS A 125 -0.90 8.59 -15.31
CA LYS A 125 -2.37 8.57 -15.23
C LYS A 125 -2.90 9.47 -14.12
N ALA A 126 -2.22 9.52 -12.98
CA ALA A 126 -2.54 10.45 -11.91
C ALA A 126 -2.41 11.91 -12.37
N GLU A 127 -1.36 12.25 -13.14
CA GLU A 127 -1.16 13.58 -13.75
C GLU A 127 -2.38 14.03 -14.58
N ARG A 128 -2.94 13.12 -15.40
CA ARG A 128 -4.10 13.42 -16.25
C ARG A 128 -5.37 13.75 -15.46
N LYS A 129 -5.45 13.36 -14.19
CA LYS A 129 -6.57 13.69 -13.32
C LYS A 129 -6.48 15.12 -12.76
N ASN A 130 -5.29 15.74 -12.85
CA ASN A 130 -5.03 17.13 -12.47
C ASN A 130 -5.51 17.48 -11.03
N ILE A 131 -5.26 16.54 -10.09
CA ILE A 131 -5.68 16.67 -8.69
C ILE A 131 -4.51 16.83 -7.72
N TYR A 132 -3.29 16.43 -8.12
CA TYR A 132 -2.07 16.58 -7.32
C TYR A 132 -1.36 17.90 -7.65
N ASP A 133 -0.85 18.56 -6.61
CA ASP A 133 0.03 19.73 -6.76
C ASP A 133 1.45 19.33 -7.17
N ARG A 134 1.88 18.11 -6.77
CA ARG A 134 3.16 17.50 -7.19
C ARG A 134 3.04 15.97 -7.23
N LEU A 135 3.73 15.38 -8.19
CA LEU A 135 3.85 13.94 -8.34
C LEU A 135 5.31 13.53 -8.49
N TYR A 136 5.69 12.42 -7.89
CA TYR A 136 7.03 11.87 -7.98
C TYR A 136 6.99 10.40 -8.39
N VAL A 137 7.85 10.03 -9.34
CA VAL A 137 8.13 8.63 -9.68
C VAL A 137 9.33 8.21 -8.85
N ASP A 138 9.09 7.55 -7.71
CA ASP A 138 10.16 7.15 -6.80
C ASP A 138 9.69 6.13 -5.77
N ASP A 139 10.67 5.56 -5.03
CA ASP A 139 10.43 4.83 -3.79
C ASP A 139 9.92 5.76 -2.68
N ILE A 140 8.98 5.27 -1.87
CA ILE A 140 8.34 6.08 -0.82
C ILE A 140 9.36 6.58 0.21
N VAL A 141 10.17 5.66 0.75
CA VAL A 141 11.16 6.00 1.80
C VAL A 141 12.23 6.89 1.22
N GLY A 142 12.80 6.51 0.07
CA GLY A 142 13.84 7.30 -0.61
C GLY A 142 13.38 8.71 -0.95
N ARG A 143 12.13 8.88 -1.40
CA ARG A 143 11.58 10.20 -1.68
C ARG A 143 11.32 11.02 -0.42
N LEU A 144 10.75 10.41 0.61
CA LEU A 144 10.52 11.10 1.89
C LEU A 144 11.83 11.62 2.48
N GLU A 145 12.93 10.87 2.43
CA GLU A 145 14.23 11.30 2.96
C GLU A 145 14.79 12.55 2.26
N ILE A 146 14.43 12.77 1.00
CA ILE A 146 14.85 13.95 0.22
C ILE A 146 13.91 15.14 0.48
N LEU A 147 12.63 14.89 0.74
CA LEU A 147 11.64 15.94 0.99
C LEU A 147 11.90 16.62 2.35
N LYS A 148 11.97 17.95 2.35
CA LYS A 148 12.06 18.76 3.58
C LYS A 148 10.68 19.14 4.14
N THR A 149 9.61 18.65 3.52
CA THR A 149 8.23 18.99 3.88
C THR A 149 7.78 18.16 5.07
N GLN A 150 7.11 18.82 6.01
CA GLN A 150 6.35 18.17 7.08
C GLN A 150 4.89 18.03 6.64
N PHE A 151 4.31 16.87 6.93
CA PHE A 151 2.95 16.52 6.49
C PHE A 151 2.00 16.45 7.70
N SER A 152 0.78 16.88 7.48
CA SER A 152 -0.29 16.80 8.48
C SER A 152 -1.25 15.61 8.22
N LEU A 153 -1.18 15.01 7.03
CA LEU A 153 -1.93 13.81 6.67
C LEU A 153 -1.14 12.96 5.69
N PHE A 154 -0.98 11.69 6.02
CA PHE A 154 -0.43 10.64 5.18
C PHE A 154 -1.56 9.68 4.79
N ILE A 155 -1.64 9.34 3.52
CA ILE A 155 -2.62 8.40 2.96
C ILE A 155 -1.86 7.26 2.31
N SER A 156 -2.30 6.03 2.51
CA SER A 156 -1.74 4.87 1.81
C SER A 156 -2.83 3.81 1.63
N SER A 157 -3.26 3.59 0.41
CA SER A 157 -4.36 2.68 0.09
C SER A 157 -3.88 1.51 -0.76
N ASP A 158 -3.91 0.30 -0.18
CA ASP A 158 -3.51 -0.97 -0.80
C ASP A 158 -2.04 -1.03 -1.28
N VAL A 159 -1.14 -0.33 -0.58
CA VAL A 159 0.29 -0.23 -0.88
C VAL A 159 1.12 -1.15 0.02
N PHE A 160 0.76 -1.22 1.30
CA PHE A 160 1.53 -1.98 2.30
C PHE A 160 1.50 -3.49 2.04
N ALA A 161 0.62 -3.95 1.17
CA ALA A 161 0.64 -5.32 0.65
C ALA A 161 1.94 -5.69 -0.12
N TYR A 162 2.82 -4.73 -0.39
CA TYR A 162 4.13 -4.96 -1.04
C TYR A 162 5.31 -4.75 -0.08
N ILE A 163 5.05 -4.46 1.19
CA ILE A 163 6.05 -4.21 2.23
C ILE A 163 5.70 -5.10 3.42
N GLY A 164 6.58 -6.03 3.79
CA GLY A 164 6.38 -6.91 4.95
C GLY A 164 6.69 -6.18 6.25
N ASP A 165 7.95 -5.84 6.49
CA ASP A 165 8.33 -5.05 7.65
C ASP A 165 8.04 -3.55 7.41
N LEU A 166 7.03 -3.05 8.11
CA LEU A 166 6.60 -1.63 8.03
C LEU A 166 7.35 -0.71 8.99
N LEU A 167 8.17 -1.23 9.90
CA LEU A 167 8.86 -0.42 10.90
C LEU A 167 9.74 0.69 10.29
N PRO A 168 10.57 0.42 9.25
CA PRO A 168 11.36 1.48 8.60
C PRO A 168 10.50 2.57 7.98
N LEU A 169 9.37 2.20 7.35
CA LEU A 169 8.44 3.15 6.76
C LEU A 169 7.75 4.02 7.83
N PHE A 170 7.28 3.42 8.92
CA PHE A 170 6.67 4.16 10.04
C PHE A 170 7.65 5.13 10.68
N SER A 171 8.91 4.73 10.85
CA SER A 171 9.98 5.61 11.33
C SER A 171 10.19 6.80 10.38
N CYS A 172 10.21 6.55 9.08
CA CYS A 172 10.33 7.60 8.07
C CYS A 172 9.13 8.55 8.09
N ILE A 173 7.91 8.04 8.13
CA ILE A 173 6.67 8.82 8.24
C ILE A 173 6.70 9.70 9.50
N LYS A 174 7.11 9.15 10.66
CA LYS A 174 7.18 9.91 11.91
C LYS A 174 8.12 11.12 11.82
N ARG A 175 9.30 10.96 11.21
CA ARG A 175 10.25 12.09 11.01
C ARG A 175 9.66 13.22 10.17
N HIS A 176 8.69 12.93 9.30
CA HIS A 176 8.02 13.90 8.42
C HIS A 176 6.64 14.31 8.93
N SER A 177 6.26 13.88 10.12
CA SER A 177 4.97 14.18 10.75
C SER A 177 4.98 15.50 11.48
N THR A 178 3.97 16.34 11.27
CA THR A 178 3.67 17.43 12.20
C THR A 178 3.04 16.88 13.48
N GLN A 179 3.01 17.65 14.54
CA GLN A 179 2.26 17.29 15.74
C GLN A 179 0.78 17.04 15.39
N ASN A 180 0.21 15.96 15.92
CA ASN A 180 -1.16 15.51 15.63
C ASN A 180 -1.44 15.19 14.15
N SER A 181 -0.41 14.92 13.35
CA SER A 181 -0.62 14.40 11.98
C SER A 181 -1.30 13.05 12.00
N LEU A 182 -1.98 12.74 10.92
CA LEU A 182 -2.68 11.46 10.75
C LEU A 182 -1.96 10.58 9.72
N LEU A 183 -1.92 9.29 9.99
CA LEU A 183 -1.57 8.25 9.03
C LEU A 183 -2.81 7.38 8.80
N VAL A 184 -3.35 7.42 7.58
CA VAL A 184 -4.59 6.75 7.19
C VAL A 184 -4.28 5.74 6.10
N PHE A 185 -4.46 4.46 6.38
CA PHE A 185 -4.02 3.41 5.46
C PHE A 185 -4.83 2.13 5.54
N SER A 186 -4.66 1.28 4.53
CA SER A 186 -5.16 -0.07 4.50
C SER A 186 -4.03 -1.10 4.39
N THR A 187 -4.26 -2.29 4.93
CA THR A 187 -3.42 -3.49 4.76
C THR A 187 -4.28 -4.66 4.31
N GLU A 188 -3.70 -5.71 3.71
CA GLU A 188 -4.34 -7.03 3.83
C GLU A 188 -4.22 -7.48 5.29
N HIS A 189 -5.28 -8.07 5.83
CA HIS A 189 -5.32 -8.46 7.25
C HIS A 189 -4.97 -9.94 7.44
N THR A 190 -4.27 -10.25 8.53
CA THR A 190 -4.03 -11.61 9.01
C THR A 190 -4.14 -11.66 10.52
N ASP A 191 -4.56 -12.82 11.04
CA ASP A 191 -4.49 -13.15 12.47
C ASP A 191 -3.25 -13.98 12.81
N ASP A 192 -2.45 -14.36 11.80
CA ASP A 192 -1.25 -15.19 11.94
C ASP A 192 0.02 -14.34 11.99
N GLY A 193 0.74 -14.40 13.11
CA GLY A 193 2.03 -13.74 13.30
C GLY A 193 1.97 -12.21 13.18
N ASP A 194 3.11 -11.58 12.98
CA ASP A 194 3.23 -10.15 12.78
C ASP A 194 2.81 -9.76 11.36
N PHE A 195 3.48 -10.34 10.38
CA PHE A 195 3.11 -10.24 8.96
C PHE A 195 3.52 -11.52 8.22
N ILE A 196 2.81 -11.84 7.16
CA ILE A 196 3.04 -13.01 6.33
C ILE A 196 3.05 -12.66 4.84
N LEU A 197 3.93 -13.32 4.08
CA LEU A 197 3.89 -13.30 2.63
C LEU A 197 2.93 -14.40 2.13
N ARG A 198 1.80 -13.97 1.57
CA ARG A 198 0.78 -14.89 1.03
C ARG A 198 1.19 -15.46 -0.33
N ASN A 199 0.58 -16.57 -0.71
CA ASN A 199 0.79 -17.19 -2.03
C ASN A 199 0.40 -16.30 -3.23
N THR A 200 -0.22 -15.15 -2.97
CA THR A 200 -0.50 -14.08 -3.93
C THR A 200 0.69 -13.18 -4.19
N ALA A 201 1.84 -13.42 -3.52
CA ALA A 201 3.02 -12.57 -3.48
C ALA A 201 2.75 -11.16 -2.89
N ARG A 202 1.77 -11.08 -1.99
CA ARG A 202 1.44 -9.88 -1.20
C ARG A 202 1.52 -10.19 0.29
N TYR A 203 1.86 -9.15 1.06
CA TYR A 203 1.94 -9.22 2.52
C TYR A 203 0.58 -8.91 3.15
N ALA A 204 0.27 -9.65 4.21
CA ALA A 204 -0.81 -9.34 5.12
C ALA A 204 -0.23 -9.05 6.50
N HIS A 205 -0.82 -8.12 7.24
CA HIS A 205 -0.33 -7.65 8.54
C HIS A 205 -1.38 -7.87 9.61
N SER A 206 -0.94 -8.27 10.80
CA SER A 206 -1.82 -8.36 11.96
C SER A 206 -2.07 -6.98 12.57
N LYS A 207 -3.22 -6.83 13.22
CA LYS A 207 -3.51 -5.64 14.01
C LYS A 207 -2.47 -5.40 15.09
N ASP A 208 -2.07 -6.45 15.79
CA ASP A 208 -1.15 -6.36 16.94
C ASP A 208 0.25 -5.90 16.49
N TYR A 209 0.73 -6.38 15.35
CA TYR A 209 1.98 -5.88 14.75
C TYR A 209 1.89 -4.38 14.43
N ILE A 210 0.81 -3.96 13.75
CA ILE A 210 0.62 -2.53 13.42
C ILE A 210 0.58 -1.67 14.68
N LEU A 211 -0.12 -2.10 15.73
CA LEU A 211 -0.18 -1.36 16.99
C LEU A 211 1.16 -1.31 17.70
N SER A 212 1.92 -2.40 17.68
CA SER A 212 3.26 -2.48 18.28
C SER A 212 4.21 -1.47 17.64
N ILE A 213 4.33 -1.46 16.29
CA ILE A 213 5.21 -0.52 15.59
C ILE A 213 4.69 0.93 15.68
N ALA A 214 3.37 1.13 15.68
CA ALA A 214 2.77 2.45 15.87
C ALA A 214 3.16 3.03 17.22
N GLN A 215 2.99 2.29 18.30
CA GLN A 215 3.39 2.72 19.65
C GLN A 215 4.89 3.01 19.73
N GLN A 216 5.73 2.14 19.17
CA GLN A 216 7.19 2.32 19.13
C GLN A 216 7.59 3.61 18.42
N GLN A 217 6.86 4.00 17.37
CA GLN A 217 7.12 5.20 16.58
C GLN A 217 6.34 6.44 17.05
N GLY A 218 5.65 6.39 18.20
CA GLY A 218 4.91 7.51 18.75
C GLY A 218 3.66 7.87 17.93
N PHE A 219 2.89 6.85 17.56
CA PHE A 219 1.55 6.97 17.03
C PHE A 219 0.55 6.30 17.98
N MET A 220 -0.65 6.86 18.05
CA MET A 220 -1.80 6.28 18.77
C MET A 220 -2.86 5.86 17.77
N LEU A 221 -3.57 4.78 18.09
CA LEU A 221 -4.71 4.32 17.32
C LEU A 221 -5.93 5.21 17.58
N GLU A 222 -6.48 5.82 16.53
CA GLU A 222 -7.77 6.53 16.55
C GLU A 222 -8.92 5.65 16.01
N TYR A 223 -8.61 4.76 15.04
CA TYR A 223 -9.61 3.91 14.41
C TYR A 223 -8.99 2.63 13.84
N PHE A 224 -9.69 1.53 13.99
CA PHE A 224 -9.41 0.27 13.31
C PHE A 224 -10.71 -0.47 13.02
N THR A 225 -10.80 -1.03 11.83
CA THR A 225 -11.81 -2.03 11.47
C THR A 225 -11.27 -2.99 10.43
N THR A 226 -11.79 -4.19 10.38
CA THR A 226 -11.61 -5.08 9.23
C THR A 226 -12.71 -4.84 8.21
N CYS A 227 -12.41 -5.05 6.94
CA CYS A 227 -13.35 -4.85 5.84
C CYS A 227 -13.09 -5.81 4.69
N ASN A 228 -14.05 -5.91 3.80
CA ASN A 228 -13.87 -6.50 2.48
C ASN A 228 -13.08 -5.51 1.61
N LEU A 229 -11.76 -5.69 1.48
CA LEU A 229 -10.88 -4.74 0.82
C LEU A 229 -11.04 -4.74 -0.71
N ARG A 230 -11.08 -5.94 -1.31
CA ARG A 230 -11.32 -6.18 -2.73
C ARG A 230 -11.71 -7.63 -2.98
N TYR A 231 -12.40 -7.86 -4.08
CA TYR A 231 -12.81 -9.20 -4.48
C TYR A 231 -11.78 -9.80 -5.45
N GLU A 232 -11.21 -10.94 -5.09
CA GLU A 232 -10.25 -11.64 -5.95
C GLU A 232 -10.63 -13.12 -6.08
N ARG A 233 -10.56 -13.62 -7.30
CA ARG A 233 -10.94 -15.01 -7.61
C ARG A 233 -12.35 -15.33 -7.08
N ASP A 234 -12.45 -16.18 -6.07
CA ASP A 234 -13.72 -16.67 -5.53
C ASP A 234 -14.06 -16.10 -4.14
N GLY A 235 -13.39 -15.00 -3.73
CA GLY A 235 -13.59 -14.46 -2.38
C GLY A 235 -13.12 -13.05 -2.15
N TRP A 236 -13.53 -12.51 -1.01
CA TRP A 236 -13.07 -11.23 -0.53
C TRP A 236 -11.71 -11.35 0.14
N ILE A 237 -10.78 -10.48 -0.24
CA ILE A 237 -9.58 -10.23 0.55
C ILE A 237 -10.00 -9.36 1.74
N ILE A 238 -9.78 -9.89 2.94
CA ILE A 238 -10.03 -9.12 4.15
C ILE A 238 -8.87 -8.17 4.39
N GLY A 239 -9.19 -6.90 4.60
CA GLY A 239 -8.24 -5.85 4.92
C GLY A 239 -8.45 -5.27 6.31
N GLY A 240 -7.41 -4.61 6.81
CA GLY A 240 -7.48 -3.71 7.97
C GLY A 240 -7.45 -2.26 7.50
N LEU A 241 -8.35 -1.44 8.02
CA LEU A 241 -8.34 0.01 7.85
C LEU A 241 -7.89 0.66 9.15
N PHE A 242 -6.92 1.54 9.08
CA PHE A 242 -6.30 2.18 10.23
C PHE A 242 -6.31 3.70 10.09
N VAL A 243 -6.59 4.39 11.18
CA VAL A 243 -6.26 5.79 11.38
C VAL A 243 -5.39 5.89 12.62
N LEU A 244 -4.15 6.32 12.43
CA LEU A 244 -3.18 6.56 13.50
C LEU A 244 -2.92 8.05 13.60
N LYS A 245 -2.66 8.54 14.83
CA LYS A 245 -2.34 9.93 15.12
C LYS A 245 -0.96 10.03 15.75
N ALA A 246 -0.10 10.89 15.21
CA ALA A 246 1.20 11.19 15.79
C ALA A 246 1.06 11.94 17.11
N THR A 247 1.77 11.50 18.14
CA THR A 247 1.86 12.13 19.48
C THR A 247 3.02 13.09 19.57
#